data_b43940454d65a5135b7f167445bbeb8e
#
_entry.id   b43940454d65a5135b7f167445bbeb8e
#
_cell.length_a   1.000
_cell.length_b   1.000
_cell.length_c   1.000
_cell.angle_alpha   90.00
_cell.angle_beta   90.00
_cell.angle_gamma   90.00
#
_symmetry.space_group_name_H-M   'P 1'
#
loop_
_entity.id
_entity.type
_entity.pdbx_description
1 polymer ?
#
loop_
_entity_poly.entity_id
_entity_poly.type
_entity_poly.pdbx_seq_one_letter_code
_entity_poly.pdbx_strand_id
1 'polypeptide(L)'
;MQAEENGNWFADAAEAHVGDQYKFLITTKKGEFSRIDPYAREVTTSVGNAIIHDPGFDWQGDDFHLAPWNELVIYELHVGTFNDQEDVNNPGKFPSVSTRLGHLKKLGVNAIQIMPVGEFAGDRSWGYNPAHIFSVEIAYGGPLAFKQFIKRAHQEGIAVILDVVYNHLGPSDLDLWQFDGWSENNFGGIYFYNDERAITPWGKTRPDYGRGEVRQYLLDNVLMWLEEYRIDGIRFDCTQFIRTINGAGTQDLPDGWSLLQWLNDQVAEKYPGRITIAEDLQHNRWLTKDVGAGGAGFSSQWDAMFVHPIRQAVTTPQDENRSLEAIRDAICYRYNDDAFDRVIYSESHDEVANGKERVPQEISPNDPKGWYARKRSTLAAAMVFTAPGIPMIFQGQEFLEGGWFRDTVPVNWDQNVEFHGIVRLYRDLIRLRLNRDGFTRGLCGQFTQVYHLHDERKVIAFHRWDKGGAADDVVVVANFFREAQDGYVIGFPAAGVWRLRFNSDWQGYSDDFQSHPSSDIVAEAGETDGLPFYAAVSLGPYSVLVYSL
;
A
#
# COMPACT_ATOMS: atom_id res chain seq x y z
N MET A 1 24.40 -32.69 16.00
CA MET A 1 23.55 -32.98 14.81
C MET A 1 24.22 -34.02 13.95
N GLN A 2 23.46 -34.84 13.26
CA GLN A 2 23.95 -35.85 12.26
C GLN A 2 23.67 -35.30 10.87
N ALA A 3 24.66 -35.46 9.98
CA ALA A 3 24.49 -35.07 8.58
C ALA A 3 23.56 -36.05 7.85
N GLU A 4 22.66 -35.53 7.07
CA GLU A 4 21.73 -36.26 6.22
C GLU A 4 22.00 -35.97 4.73
N GLU A 5 21.21 -36.55 3.85
CA GLU A 5 21.30 -36.29 2.41
C GLU A 5 20.95 -34.85 2.08
N ASN A 6 21.47 -34.34 0.96
CA ASN A 6 21.24 -32.99 0.44
C ASN A 6 21.72 -31.84 1.35
N GLY A 7 22.70 -32.08 2.24
CA GLY A 7 23.28 -31.04 3.10
C GLY A 7 22.46 -30.72 4.35
N ASN A 8 21.44 -31.49 4.62
CA ASN A 8 20.63 -31.34 5.83
C ASN A 8 21.38 -31.90 7.07
N TRP A 9 21.04 -31.38 8.22
CA TRP A 9 21.55 -31.80 9.52
C TRP A 9 20.39 -31.99 10.49
N PHE A 10 20.34 -33.15 11.11
CA PHE A 10 19.29 -33.53 12.07
C PHE A 10 19.84 -33.70 13.49
N ALA A 11 19.07 -33.26 14.48
CA ALA A 11 19.24 -33.63 15.88
C ALA A 11 17.88 -33.78 16.56
N ASP A 12 17.73 -34.86 17.31
CA ASP A 12 16.62 -34.99 18.26
C ASP A 12 17.06 -34.42 19.61
N ALA A 13 16.33 -33.44 20.13
CA ALA A 13 16.58 -32.77 21.39
C ALA A 13 15.39 -33.02 22.33
N ALA A 14 15.28 -34.26 22.84
CA ALA A 14 14.13 -34.74 23.62
C ALA A 14 13.83 -33.92 24.89
N GLU A 15 14.77 -33.12 25.40
CA GLU A 15 14.59 -32.26 26.57
C GLU A 15 14.24 -30.81 26.22
N ALA A 16 14.14 -30.47 24.92
CA ALA A 16 13.80 -29.13 24.48
C ALA A 16 12.28 -28.91 24.52
N HIS A 17 11.87 -27.74 25.00
CA HIS A 17 10.45 -27.38 25.17
C HIS A 17 10.16 -26.04 24.49
N VAL A 18 8.90 -25.79 24.17
CA VAL A 18 8.43 -24.49 23.74
C VAL A 18 8.83 -23.40 24.76
N GLY A 19 9.43 -22.31 24.26
CA GLY A 19 9.97 -21.22 25.07
C GLY A 19 11.45 -21.34 25.39
N ASP A 20 12.08 -22.51 25.15
CA ASP A 20 13.52 -22.63 25.33
C ASP A 20 14.28 -21.85 24.25
N GLN A 21 15.42 -21.30 24.67
CA GLN A 21 16.27 -20.51 23.80
C GLN A 21 17.42 -21.35 23.24
N TYR A 22 17.76 -21.12 21.99
CA TYR A 22 18.85 -21.84 21.33
C TYR A 22 19.60 -21.01 20.31
N LYS A 23 20.79 -21.46 19.94
CA LYS A 23 21.58 -21.03 18.78
C LYS A 23 22.26 -22.23 18.16
N PHE A 24 22.58 -22.11 16.89
CA PHE A 24 23.46 -23.06 16.23
C PHE A 24 24.93 -22.66 16.43
N LEU A 25 25.75 -23.61 16.85
CA LEU A 25 27.22 -23.48 16.80
C LEU A 25 27.70 -24.18 15.52
N ILE A 26 28.16 -23.38 14.57
CA ILE A 26 28.63 -23.84 13.27
C ILE A 26 30.16 -23.92 13.30
N THR A 27 30.73 -25.12 13.20
CA THR A 27 32.17 -25.33 13.16
C THR A 27 32.60 -25.59 11.72
N THR A 28 33.47 -24.74 11.20
CA THR A 28 34.02 -24.82 9.85
C THR A 28 35.53 -24.72 9.87
N LYS A 29 36.17 -24.83 8.69
CA LYS A 29 37.62 -24.58 8.55
C LYS A 29 38.01 -23.11 8.85
N LYS A 30 37.04 -22.19 8.90
CA LYS A 30 37.23 -20.77 9.19
C LYS A 30 37.12 -20.45 10.68
N GLY A 31 36.57 -21.35 11.49
CA GLY A 31 36.36 -21.15 12.92
C GLY A 31 35.00 -21.65 13.39
N GLU A 32 34.62 -21.21 14.58
CA GLU A 32 33.32 -21.48 15.19
C GLU A 32 32.47 -20.21 15.19
N PHE A 33 31.22 -20.36 14.78
CA PHE A 33 30.26 -19.25 14.65
C PHE A 33 28.97 -19.62 15.37
N SER A 34 28.59 -18.79 16.35
CA SER A 34 27.27 -18.90 16.98
C SER A 34 26.27 -18.11 16.15
N ARG A 35 25.18 -18.75 15.71
CA ARG A 35 24.18 -18.17 14.82
C ARG A 35 22.76 -18.41 15.32
N ILE A 36 21.91 -17.39 15.19
CA ILE A 36 20.45 -17.55 15.31
C ILE A 36 20.00 -18.45 14.15
N ASP A 37 19.00 -19.29 14.39
CA ASP A 37 18.38 -20.09 13.36
C ASP A 37 17.74 -19.17 12.29
N PRO A 38 18.15 -19.27 11.02
CA PRO A 38 17.56 -18.46 9.94
C PRO A 38 16.04 -18.62 9.77
N TYR A 39 15.49 -19.76 10.22
CA TYR A 39 14.06 -20.06 10.17
C TYR A 39 13.33 -19.82 11.49
N ALA A 40 13.96 -19.23 12.51
CA ALA A 40 13.33 -18.95 13.78
C ALA A 40 12.09 -18.05 13.62
N ARG A 41 10.94 -18.48 14.13
CA ARG A 41 9.69 -17.71 14.15
C ARG A 41 9.69 -16.61 15.21
N GLU A 42 10.55 -16.78 16.21
CA GLU A 42 10.63 -15.91 17.37
C GLU A 42 12.07 -15.83 17.86
N VAL A 43 12.50 -14.63 18.22
CA VAL A 43 13.81 -14.36 18.80
C VAL A 43 13.67 -13.54 20.06
N THR A 44 14.68 -13.54 20.92
CA THR A 44 14.65 -12.68 22.13
C THR A 44 14.94 -11.22 21.78
N THR A 45 15.79 -10.97 20.80
CA THR A 45 16.11 -9.70 20.14
C THR A 45 16.84 -10.02 18.85
N SER A 46 17.07 -9.03 18.00
CA SER A 46 17.83 -9.16 16.73
C SER A 46 19.25 -9.74 16.89
N VAL A 47 19.88 -9.58 18.05
CA VAL A 47 21.20 -10.17 18.39
C VAL A 47 21.12 -11.27 19.45
N GLY A 48 19.94 -11.58 19.89
CA GLY A 48 19.68 -12.53 20.99
C GLY A 48 19.77 -14.00 20.58
N ASN A 49 18.78 -14.76 20.99
CA ASN A 49 18.67 -16.21 20.71
C ASN A 49 17.36 -16.49 19.98
N ALA A 50 17.33 -17.56 19.18
CA ALA A 50 16.09 -18.15 18.70
C ALA A 50 15.31 -18.74 19.87
N ILE A 51 13.98 -18.71 19.79
CA ILE A 51 13.06 -19.31 20.75
C ILE A 51 12.31 -20.45 20.06
N ILE A 52 12.20 -21.60 20.73
CA ILE A 52 11.35 -22.69 20.25
C ILE A 52 9.90 -22.22 20.33
N HIS A 53 9.35 -21.89 19.16
CA HIS A 53 8.00 -21.35 19.03
C HIS A 53 6.96 -22.48 18.96
N ASP A 54 5.80 -22.29 19.62
CA ASP A 54 4.63 -23.15 19.41
C ASP A 54 3.95 -22.80 18.09
N PRO A 55 3.94 -23.67 17.08
CA PRO A 55 3.28 -23.41 15.81
C PRO A 55 1.74 -23.39 15.94
N GLY A 56 1.21 -24.01 17.00
CA GLY A 56 -0.22 -24.14 17.24
C GLY A 56 -0.90 -22.80 17.48
N PHE A 57 -1.95 -22.53 16.72
CA PHE A 57 -2.81 -21.36 16.94
C PHE A 57 -4.26 -21.69 16.56
N ASP A 58 -5.19 -21.43 17.46
CA ASP A 58 -6.61 -21.64 17.19
C ASP A 58 -7.21 -20.49 16.39
N TRP A 59 -7.36 -20.69 15.09
CA TRP A 59 -7.99 -19.74 14.18
C TRP A 59 -9.53 -19.71 14.31
N GLN A 60 -10.15 -20.60 15.12
CA GLN A 60 -11.60 -20.67 15.36
C GLN A 60 -12.43 -20.75 14.05
N GLY A 61 -11.98 -21.54 13.09
CA GLY A 61 -12.68 -21.72 11.82
C GLY A 61 -12.66 -20.47 10.93
N ASP A 62 -11.63 -19.63 11.05
CA ASP A 62 -11.43 -18.49 10.18
C ASP A 62 -11.44 -18.92 8.71
N ASP A 63 -12.48 -18.52 7.98
CA ASP A 63 -12.75 -18.76 6.57
C ASP A 63 -12.82 -17.45 5.77
N PHE A 64 -12.08 -16.45 6.20
CA PHE A 64 -12.05 -15.14 5.56
C PHE A 64 -11.64 -15.24 4.08
N HIS A 65 -12.38 -14.54 3.22
CA HIS A 65 -12.12 -14.43 1.80
C HIS A 65 -11.93 -12.97 1.40
N LEU A 66 -10.87 -12.73 0.64
CA LEU A 66 -10.60 -11.42 0.09
C LEU A 66 -11.74 -10.95 -0.83
N ALA A 67 -12.11 -9.68 -0.74
CA ALA A 67 -13.05 -9.06 -1.67
C ALA A 67 -12.49 -9.11 -3.12
N PRO A 68 -13.35 -9.00 -4.15
CA PRO A 68 -12.88 -8.87 -5.53
C PRO A 68 -11.82 -7.76 -5.64
N TRP A 69 -10.80 -8.00 -6.44
CA TRP A 69 -9.63 -7.13 -6.54
C TRP A 69 -10.00 -5.66 -6.85
N ASN A 70 -10.92 -5.45 -7.77
CA ASN A 70 -11.44 -4.13 -8.11
C ASN A 70 -12.33 -3.48 -7.03
N GLU A 71 -12.65 -4.19 -5.96
CA GLU A 71 -13.43 -3.70 -4.82
C GLU A 71 -12.58 -3.54 -3.56
N LEU A 72 -11.25 -3.55 -3.67
CA LEU A 72 -10.37 -3.25 -2.54
C LEU A 72 -10.21 -1.75 -2.31
N VAL A 73 -10.10 -1.41 -1.04
CA VAL A 73 -9.65 -0.11 -0.52
C VAL A 73 -8.62 -0.40 0.57
N ILE A 74 -7.38 -0.01 0.31
CA ILE A 74 -6.24 -0.34 1.16
C ILE A 74 -5.97 0.80 2.14
N TYR A 75 -5.66 0.44 3.38
CA TYR A 75 -5.17 1.35 4.42
C TYR A 75 -3.75 0.93 4.83
N GLU A 76 -2.75 1.70 4.45
CA GLU A 76 -1.36 1.46 4.81
C GLU A 76 -1.10 1.96 6.24
N LEU A 77 -0.45 1.14 7.07
CA LEU A 77 -0.10 1.51 8.44
C LEU A 77 1.25 0.94 8.91
N HIS A 78 1.85 1.65 9.86
CA HIS A 78 3.04 1.27 10.59
C HIS A 78 2.66 0.88 12.03
N VAL A 79 2.94 -0.36 12.44
CA VAL A 79 2.53 -0.89 13.76
C VAL A 79 3.04 -0.02 14.90
N GLY A 80 4.32 0.37 14.83
CA GLY A 80 5.00 1.11 15.88
C GLY A 80 4.44 2.50 16.16
N THR A 81 3.71 3.12 15.22
CA THR A 81 3.21 4.51 15.37
C THR A 81 1.71 4.66 15.17
N PHE A 82 1.02 3.61 14.75
CA PHE A 82 -0.42 3.73 14.47
C PHE A 82 -1.24 4.03 15.71
N ASN A 83 -0.94 3.37 16.84
CA ASN A 83 -1.67 3.60 18.10
C ASN A 83 -0.80 3.24 19.32
N ASP A 84 0.17 4.10 19.65
CA ASP A 84 1.10 3.94 20.78
C ASP A 84 0.98 5.04 21.85
N GLN A 85 -0.13 5.76 21.87
CA GLN A 85 -0.35 6.91 22.78
C GLN A 85 -0.27 6.56 24.28
N GLU A 86 -0.39 5.28 24.63
CA GLU A 86 -0.35 4.83 26.02
C GLU A 86 1.06 4.74 26.59
N ASP A 87 2.07 4.55 25.72
CA ASP A 87 3.48 4.45 26.13
C ASP A 87 4.42 5.02 25.08
N VAL A 88 4.68 6.32 25.18
CA VAL A 88 5.58 7.04 24.24
C VAL A 88 7.05 6.58 24.28
N ASN A 89 7.44 5.76 25.25
CA ASN A 89 8.79 5.22 25.37
C ASN A 89 8.98 3.92 24.58
N ASN A 90 7.90 3.22 24.28
CA ASN A 90 7.91 1.98 23.52
C ASN A 90 7.12 2.15 22.19
N PRO A 91 7.43 1.38 21.14
CA PRO A 91 6.61 1.38 19.94
C PRO A 91 5.23 0.79 20.19
N GLY A 92 4.27 1.17 19.35
CA GLY A 92 2.97 0.53 19.30
C GLY A 92 3.08 -0.96 19.00
N LYS A 93 2.05 -1.72 19.40
CA LYS A 93 2.01 -3.19 19.28
C LYS A 93 0.75 -3.66 18.55
N PHE A 94 0.75 -4.88 18.01
CA PHE A 94 -0.43 -5.47 17.36
C PHE A 94 -1.70 -5.39 18.22
N PRO A 95 -1.68 -5.64 19.56
CA PRO A 95 -2.86 -5.44 20.39
C PRO A 95 -3.39 -4.00 20.37
N SER A 96 -2.51 -2.99 20.40
CA SER A 96 -2.93 -1.58 20.35
C SER A 96 -3.51 -1.20 18.98
N VAL A 97 -2.94 -1.70 17.89
CA VAL A 97 -3.51 -1.56 16.53
C VAL A 97 -4.90 -2.18 16.48
N SER A 98 -5.08 -3.38 17.07
CA SER A 98 -6.36 -4.10 17.11
C SER A 98 -7.49 -3.28 17.71
N THR A 99 -7.22 -2.38 18.67
CA THR A 99 -8.23 -1.51 19.28
C THR A 99 -8.82 -0.51 18.29
N ARG A 100 -8.12 -0.23 17.17
CA ARG A 100 -8.54 0.71 16.11
C ARG A 100 -9.21 0.04 14.91
N LEU A 101 -9.28 -1.27 14.85
CA LEU A 101 -9.97 -1.98 13.74
C LEU A 101 -11.42 -1.53 13.58
N GLY A 102 -12.11 -1.22 14.68
CA GLY A 102 -13.47 -0.67 14.63
C GLY A 102 -13.56 0.69 13.97
N HIS A 103 -12.51 1.54 14.03
CA HIS A 103 -12.42 2.79 13.27
C HIS A 103 -12.28 2.50 11.79
N LEU A 104 -11.34 1.64 11.39
CA LEU A 104 -11.08 1.26 9.99
C LEU A 104 -12.32 0.64 9.34
N LYS A 105 -13.02 -0.25 10.06
CA LYS A 105 -14.30 -0.81 9.60
C LYS A 105 -15.36 0.27 9.36
N LYS A 106 -15.50 1.24 10.30
CA LYS A 106 -16.45 2.36 10.16
C LYS A 106 -16.07 3.31 9.03
N LEU A 107 -14.79 3.49 8.79
CA LEU A 107 -14.27 4.24 7.64
C LEU A 107 -14.66 3.56 6.32
N GLY A 108 -14.72 2.23 6.32
CA GLY A 108 -15.15 1.41 5.19
C GLY A 108 -14.04 0.74 4.41
N VAL A 109 -12.78 0.86 4.85
CA VAL A 109 -11.65 0.12 4.26
C VAL A 109 -11.84 -1.38 4.49
N ASN A 110 -11.38 -2.18 3.54
CA ASN A 110 -11.51 -3.63 3.58
C ASN A 110 -10.20 -4.38 3.42
N ALA A 111 -9.09 -3.65 3.37
CA ALA A 111 -7.75 -4.21 3.42
C ALA A 111 -6.82 -3.27 4.22
N ILE A 112 -5.94 -3.87 5.03
CA ILE A 112 -4.83 -3.18 5.71
C ILE A 112 -3.55 -3.65 5.05
N GLN A 113 -2.68 -2.73 4.64
CA GLN A 113 -1.30 -3.03 4.28
C GLN A 113 -0.40 -2.64 5.43
N ILE A 114 0.27 -3.62 6.02
CA ILE A 114 1.17 -3.42 7.16
C ILE A 114 2.60 -3.28 6.63
N MET A 115 3.29 -2.21 7.03
CA MET A 115 4.73 -2.05 6.81
C MET A 115 5.51 -3.22 7.42
N PRO A 116 6.75 -3.51 6.99
CA PRO A 116 7.44 -4.75 7.33
C PRO A 116 7.49 -5.03 8.85
N VAL A 117 7.25 -6.26 9.22
CA VAL A 117 7.23 -6.73 10.61
C VAL A 117 8.28 -7.81 10.91
N GLY A 118 9.19 -8.07 9.98
CA GLY A 118 10.33 -8.93 10.24
C GLY A 118 11.25 -8.31 11.29
N GLU A 119 11.81 -9.12 12.19
CA GLU A 119 12.70 -8.64 13.26
C GLU A 119 13.84 -7.80 12.71
N PHE A 120 14.03 -6.62 13.24
CA PHE A 120 15.04 -5.63 12.85
C PHE A 120 15.92 -5.20 14.03
N ALA A 121 17.01 -4.48 13.75
CA ALA A 121 17.91 -3.96 14.77
C ALA A 121 17.25 -2.84 15.59
N GLY A 122 17.23 -2.99 16.91
CA GLY A 122 16.58 -2.06 17.85
C GLY A 122 15.06 -2.27 17.94
N ASP A 123 14.37 -1.34 18.60
CA ASP A 123 12.93 -1.45 18.89
C ASP A 123 12.07 -0.54 18.01
N ARG A 124 12.67 0.34 17.20
CA ARG A 124 11.99 1.30 16.33
C ARG A 124 12.63 1.32 14.96
N SER A 125 11.83 1.07 13.96
CA SER A 125 12.21 1.11 12.55
C SER A 125 10.95 1.13 11.69
N TRP A 126 11.08 1.58 10.45
CA TRP A 126 10.06 1.35 9.42
C TRP A 126 9.92 -0.14 9.04
N GLY A 127 10.91 -0.96 9.40
CA GLY A 127 10.96 -2.40 9.11
C GLY A 127 11.72 -2.76 7.82
N TYR A 128 12.22 -1.77 7.04
CA TYR A 128 12.95 -2.04 5.79
C TYR A 128 14.44 -2.38 6.01
N ASN A 129 14.79 -2.83 7.19
CA ASN A 129 16.13 -3.30 7.56
C ASN A 129 16.07 -4.64 8.32
N PRO A 130 15.38 -5.67 7.79
CA PRO A 130 15.15 -6.91 8.54
C PRO A 130 16.46 -7.66 8.79
N ALA A 131 16.66 -8.06 10.05
CA ALA A 131 17.75 -8.93 10.48
C ALA A 131 17.33 -10.41 10.38
N HIS A 132 16.07 -10.73 10.71
CA HIS A 132 15.51 -12.09 10.67
C HIS A 132 14.13 -12.08 10.01
N ILE A 133 14.05 -12.44 8.73
CA ILE A 133 12.79 -12.35 7.96
C ILE A 133 11.72 -13.37 8.38
N PHE A 134 12.09 -14.44 9.09
CA PHE A 134 11.16 -15.44 9.59
C PHE A 134 10.61 -15.12 10.98
N SER A 135 11.27 -14.22 11.72
CA SER A 135 10.81 -13.80 13.04
C SER A 135 9.94 -12.57 12.97
N VAL A 136 8.84 -12.54 13.71
CA VAL A 136 8.02 -11.34 13.89
C VAL A 136 8.65 -10.46 14.96
N GLU A 137 8.75 -9.16 14.68
CA GLU A 137 9.32 -8.14 15.56
C GLU A 137 8.79 -8.24 17.00
N ILE A 138 9.71 -8.47 17.92
CA ILE A 138 9.34 -8.70 19.33
C ILE A 138 8.80 -7.44 20.01
N ALA A 139 9.30 -6.26 19.62
CA ALA A 139 8.79 -5.00 20.15
C ALA A 139 7.34 -4.74 19.73
N TYR A 140 6.88 -5.33 18.62
CA TYR A 140 5.47 -5.27 18.18
C TYR A 140 4.59 -6.34 18.86
N GLY A 141 5.18 -7.26 19.64
CA GLY A 141 4.48 -8.29 20.41
C GLY A 141 4.69 -9.72 19.87
N GLY A 142 5.54 -9.89 18.88
CA GLY A 142 5.95 -11.19 18.36
C GLY A 142 4.87 -11.97 17.60
N PRO A 143 5.14 -13.24 17.29
CA PRO A 143 4.34 -14.05 16.36
C PRO A 143 2.91 -14.30 16.84
N LEU A 144 2.70 -14.54 18.15
CA LEU A 144 1.37 -14.80 18.68
C LEU A 144 0.47 -13.57 18.58
N ALA A 145 1.00 -12.39 18.93
CA ALA A 145 0.23 -11.15 18.85
C ALA A 145 -0.14 -10.80 17.39
N PHE A 146 0.75 -11.12 16.44
CA PHE A 146 0.46 -10.93 15.03
C PHE A 146 -0.64 -11.87 14.52
N LYS A 147 -0.60 -13.17 14.87
CA LYS A 147 -1.69 -14.11 14.55
C LYS A 147 -3.03 -13.66 15.15
N GLN A 148 -3.04 -13.16 16.39
CA GLN A 148 -4.25 -12.62 17.04
C GLN A 148 -4.78 -11.37 16.31
N PHE A 149 -3.89 -10.48 15.88
CA PHE A 149 -4.25 -9.29 15.10
C PHE A 149 -4.91 -9.67 13.77
N ILE A 150 -4.32 -10.58 13.00
CA ILE A 150 -4.86 -11.02 11.71
C ILE A 150 -6.25 -11.66 11.90
N LYS A 151 -6.36 -12.60 12.83
CA LYS A 151 -7.66 -13.19 13.20
C LYS A 151 -8.71 -12.13 13.51
N ARG A 152 -8.33 -11.09 14.27
CA ARG A 152 -9.25 -10.01 14.61
C ARG A 152 -9.61 -9.14 13.40
N ALA A 153 -8.66 -8.85 12.52
CA ALA A 153 -8.91 -8.13 11.27
C ALA A 153 -9.93 -8.89 10.39
N HIS A 154 -9.74 -10.21 10.21
CA HIS A 154 -10.67 -11.07 9.49
C HIS A 154 -12.07 -11.06 10.09
N GLN A 155 -12.20 -11.10 11.43
CA GLN A 155 -13.50 -10.99 12.13
C GLN A 155 -14.20 -9.63 11.87
N GLU A 156 -13.44 -8.58 11.63
CA GLU A 156 -13.99 -7.27 11.24
C GLU A 156 -14.25 -7.15 9.73
N GLY A 157 -13.92 -8.17 8.93
CA GLY A 157 -14.07 -8.19 7.48
C GLY A 157 -12.98 -7.42 6.75
N ILE A 158 -11.77 -7.36 7.32
CA ILE A 158 -10.63 -6.61 6.80
C ILE A 158 -9.51 -7.60 6.47
N ALA A 159 -9.06 -7.57 5.23
CA ALA A 159 -7.90 -8.32 4.74
C ALA A 159 -6.58 -7.74 5.30
N VAL A 160 -5.55 -8.58 5.38
CA VAL A 160 -4.20 -8.17 5.79
C VAL A 160 -3.21 -8.44 4.67
N ILE A 161 -2.57 -7.38 4.17
CA ILE A 161 -1.48 -7.41 3.20
C ILE A 161 -0.21 -7.10 3.98
N LEU A 162 0.83 -7.93 3.81
CA LEU A 162 2.11 -7.73 4.48
C LEU A 162 3.15 -7.20 3.50
N ASP A 163 3.91 -6.21 3.92
CA ASP A 163 5.06 -5.71 3.19
C ASP A 163 6.30 -6.56 3.52
N VAL A 164 7.02 -7.04 2.48
CA VAL A 164 8.22 -7.87 2.62
C VAL A 164 9.41 -7.28 1.89
N VAL A 165 10.59 -7.42 2.48
CA VAL A 165 11.85 -6.86 1.98
C VAL A 165 12.74 -8.00 1.51
N TYR A 166 12.87 -8.18 0.18
CA TYR A 166 13.73 -9.21 -0.41
C TYR A 166 14.79 -8.63 -1.36
N ASN A 167 14.78 -7.33 -1.57
CA ASN A 167 15.78 -6.62 -2.35
C ASN A 167 17.11 -6.44 -1.61
N HIS A 168 17.08 -6.46 -0.26
CA HIS A 168 18.22 -6.45 0.64
C HIS A 168 17.80 -6.97 2.01
N LEU A 169 18.76 -7.33 2.87
CA LEU A 169 18.52 -7.63 4.29
C LEU A 169 19.41 -6.72 5.15
N GLY A 170 19.08 -6.56 6.42
CA GLY A 170 19.84 -5.79 7.39
C GLY A 170 20.24 -4.41 6.93
N PRO A 171 21.26 -3.70 7.31
CA PRO A 171 22.65 -4.15 7.40
C PRO A 171 23.15 -4.44 8.82
N SER A 172 22.36 -4.17 9.85
CA SER A 172 22.76 -4.38 11.24
C SER A 172 22.17 -5.67 11.79
N ASP A 173 22.84 -6.28 12.76
CA ASP A 173 22.39 -7.45 13.51
C ASP A 173 22.09 -8.68 12.63
N LEU A 174 22.74 -8.75 11.46
CA LEU A 174 22.46 -9.72 10.42
C LEU A 174 23.32 -10.99 10.59
N ASP A 175 22.83 -11.98 11.32
CA ASP A 175 23.54 -13.26 11.54
C ASP A 175 23.76 -14.05 10.25
N LEU A 176 22.98 -13.78 9.18
CA LEU A 176 23.16 -14.36 7.85
C LEU A 176 24.45 -13.88 7.15
N TRP A 177 25.02 -12.74 7.58
CA TRP A 177 26.25 -12.21 7.04
C TRP A 177 27.42 -13.13 7.38
N GLN A 178 28.08 -13.67 6.34
CA GLN A 178 29.17 -14.65 6.47
C GLN A 178 28.79 -15.78 7.45
N PHE A 179 27.62 -16.36 7.23
CA PHE A 179 26.95 -17.28 8.16
C PHE A 179 27.82 -18.43 8.65
N ASP A 180 28.60 -19.04 7.75
CA ASP A 180 29.54 -20.15 8.02
C ASP A 180 31.01 -19.68 8.03
N GLY A 181 31.25 -18.36 8.01
CA GLY A 181 32.58 -17.75 7.93
C GLY A 181 33.19 -17.73 6.52
N TRP A 182 32.49 -18.27 5.51
CA TRP A 182 32.94 -18.17 4.13
C TRP A 182 32.45 -16.87 3.48
N SER A 183 33.30 -16.27 2.67
CA SER A 183 32.95 -15.16 1.78
C SER A 183 34.00 -15.00 0.68
N GLU A 184 33.64 -14.36 -0.42
CA GLU A 184 34.57 -13.87 -1.43
C GLU A 184 34.59 -12.35 -1.43
N ASN A 185 35.73 -11.75 -1.68
CA ASN A 185 35.92 -10.30 -1.77
C ASN A 185 35.36 -9.48 -0.58
N ASN A 186 35.27 -10.08 0.61
CA ASN A 186 34.66 -9.48 1.81
C ASN A 186 33.17 -9.11 1.64
N PHE A 187 32.42 -9.87 0.83
CA PHE A 187 30.97 -9.80 0.75
C PHE A 187 30.29 -10.75 1.74
N GLY A 188 28.99 -10.93 1.59
CA GLY A 188 28.11 -11.51 2.60
C GLY A 188 28.15 -13.05 2.73
N GLY A 189 28.84 -13.76 1.85
CA GLY A 189 28.94 -15.23 1.93
C GLY A 189 27.77 -15.97 1.30
N ILE A 190 27.35 -17.08 1.90
CA ILE A 190 26.46 -18.06 1.26
C ILE A 190 25.05 -17.56 0.97
N TYR A 191 24.54 -16.59 1.68
CA TYR A 191 23.20 -16.02 1.45
C TYR A 191 23.16 -14.88 0.44
N PHE A 192 24.31 -14.27 0.14
CA PHE A 192 24.39 -13.02 -0.62
C PHE A 192 25.25 -13.16 -1.86
N TYR A 193 25.03 -12.31 -2.86
CA TYR A 193 25.99 -12.15 -3.92
C TYR A 193 27.37 -11.78 -3.35
N ASN A 194 28.43 -12.36 -3.93
CA ASN A 194 29.82 -12.09 -3.52
C ASN A 194 30.57 -11.23 -4.55
N ASP A 195 29.86 -10.35 -5.24
CA ASP A 195 30.35 -9.40 -6.21
C ASP A 195 29.51 -8.12 -6.18
N GLU A 196 29.66 -7.26 -7.18
CA GLU A 196 28.97 -5.97 -7.27
C GLU A 196 27.43 -6.09 -7.29
N ARG A 197 26.88 -7.25 -7.63
CA ARG A 197 25.43 -7.50 -7.57
C ARG A 197 24.89 -7.43 -6.15
N ALA A 198 25.73 -7.62 -5.12
CA ALA A 198 25.33 -7.47 -3.72
C ALA A 198 24.96 -6.03 -3.34
N ILE A 199 25.44 -5.03 -4.08
CA ILE A 199 25.38 -3.63 -3.70
C ILE A 199 24.00 -3.05 -3.98
N THR A 200 23.40 -2.46 -2.95
CA THR A 200 22.17 -1.67 -3.01
C THR A 200 22.40 -0.33 -2.28
N PRO A 201 21.50 0.66 -2.38
CA PRO A 201 21.60 1.89 -1.58
C PRO A 201 21.67 1.64 -0.05
N TRP A 202 21.13 0.53 0.42
CA TRP A 202 21.04 0.16 1.83
C TRP A 202 22.21 -0.70 2.34
N GLY A 203 23.06 -1.20 1.44
CA GLY A 203 24.22 -2.01 1.84
C GLY A 203 24.64 -3.04 0.79
N LYS A 204 25.44 -4.01 1.23
CA LYS A 204 25.97 -5.11 0.40
C LYS A 204 25.25 -6.45 0.70
N THR A 205 23.97 -6.38 0.97
CA THR A 205 23.18 -7.47 1.54
C THR A 205 22.03 -7.92 0.63
N ARG A 206 22.21 -7.75 -0.71
CA ARG A 206 21.27 -8.36 -1.67
C ARG A 206 21.41 -9.87 -1.63
N PRO A 207 20.31 -10.63 -1.37
CA PRO A 207 20.32 -12.08 -1.44
C PRO A 207 20.76 -12.58 -2.81
N ASP A 208 21.45 -13.73 -2.86
CA ASP A 208 21.91 -14.34 -4.12
C ASP A 208 20.76 -15.11 -4.79
N TYR A 209 20.00 -14.42 -5.62
CA TYR A 209 18.86 -15.01 -6.34
C TYR A 209 19.24 -16.08 -7.37
N GLY A 210 20.52 -16.21 -7.69
CA GLY A 210 21.05 -17.28 -8.55
C GLY A 210 21.28 -18.61 -7.79
N ARG A 211 21.27 -18.58 -6.44
CA ARG A 211 21.50 -19.72 -5.58
C ARG A 211 20.19 -20.40 -5.19
N GLY A 212 20.04 -21.68 -5.51
CA GLY A 212 18.80 -22.44 -5.31
C GLY A 212 18.30 -22.42 -3.87
N GLU A 213 19.21 -22.58 -2.90
CA GLU A 213 18.89 -22.59 -1.48
C GLU A 213 18.42 -21.23 -0.97
N VAL A 214 18.98 -20.13 -1.49
CA VAL A 214 18.53 -18.77 -1.16
C VAL A 214 17.15 -18.49 -1.76
N ARG A 215 16.91 -18.93 -2.99
CA ARG A 215 15.57 -18.84 -3.60
C ARG A 215 14.54 -19.60 -2.76
N GLN A 216 14.88 -20.83 -2.34
CA GLN A 216 14.00 -21.63 -1.49
C GLN A 216 13.75 -20.95 -0.14
N TYR A 217 14.76 -20.38 0.48
CA TYR A 217 14.64 -19.61 1.73
C TYR A 217 13.65 -18.45 1.59
N LEU A 218 13.69 -17.71 0.49
CA LEU A 218 12.75 -16.62 0.22
C LEU A 218 11.33 -17.14 -0.07
N LEU A 219 11.19 -18.24 -0.83
CA LEU A 219 9.88 -18.88 -1.05
C LEU A 219 9.29 -19.40 0.25
N ASP A 220 10.07 -20.07 1.08
CA ASP A 220 9.60 -20.59 2.38
C ASP A 220 9.10 -19.46 3.28
N ASN A 221 9.72 -18.28 3.20
CA ASN A 221 9.25 -17.11 3.92
C ASN A 221 7.90 -16.59 3.38
N VAL A 222 7.75 -16.49 2.06
CA VAL A 222 6.45 -16.15 1.43
C VAL A 222 5.35 -17.12 1.86
N LEU A 223 5.64 -18.43 1.78
CA LEU A 223 4.67 -19.47 2.12
C LEU A 223 4.34 -19.46 3.62
N MET A 224 5.33 -19.21 4.50
CA MET A 224 5.10 -19.06 5.94
C MET A 224 4.07 -17.95 6.23
N TRP A 225 4.20 -16.79 5.62
CA TRP A 225 3.25 -15.69 5.81
C TRP A 225 1.83 -16.07 5.37
N LEU A 226 1.71 -16.76 4.24
CA LEU A 226 0.41 -17.17 3.71
C LEU A 226 -0.22 -18.34 4.49
N GLU A 227 0.57 -19.32 4.91
CA GLU A 227 0.10 -20.56 5.54
C GLU A 227 -0.06 -20.41 7.05
N GLU A 228 1.02 -20.00 7.75
CA GLU A 228 1.03 -19.96 9.21
C GLU A 228 0.31 -18.72 9.74
N TYR A 229 0.44 -17.57 9.06
CA TYR A 229 -0.16 -16.30 9.48
C TYR A 229 -1.46 -15.96 8.73
N ARG A 230 -1.79 -16.69 7.65
CA ARG A 230 -3.02 -16.50 6.87
C ARG A 230 -3.21 -15.08 6.34
N ILE A 231 -2.13 -14.39 5.98
CA ILE A 231 -2.23 -13.09 5.32
C ILE A 231 -2.89 -13.22 3.95
N ASP A 232 -3.53 -12.16 3.47
CA ASP A 232 -4.33 -12.15 2.24
C ASP A 232 -3.57 -11.66 1.02
N GLY A 233 -2.44 -11.01 1.23
CA GLY A 233 -1.59 -10.53 0.16
C GLY A 233 -0.22 -10.12 0.65
N ILE A 234 0.68 -9.92 -0.31
CA ILE A 234 2.07 -9.53 -0.06
C ILE A 234 2.43 -8.36 -0.97
N ARG A 235 2.94 -7.28 -0.40
CA ARG A 235 3.62 -6.22 -1.14
C ARG A 235 5.12 -6.48 -1.10
N PHE A 236 5.77 -6.47 -2.25
CA PHE A 236 7.20 -6.66 -2.41
C PHE A 236 7.88 -5.29 -2.51
N ASP A 237 8.71 -4.99 -1.54
CA ASP A 237 9.48 -3.76 -1.47
C ASP A 237 10.49 -3.66 -2.60
N CYS A 238 10.58 -2.48 -3.20
CA CYS A 238 11.65 -2.08 -4.12
C CYS A 238 12.05 -3.14 -5.17
N THR A 239 11.07 -3.71 -5.89
CA THR A 239 11.29 -4.78 -6.88
C THR A 239 12.26 -4.38 -7.98
N GLN A 240 12.45 -3.09 -8.23
CA GLN A 240 13.48 -2.56 -9.13
C GLN A 240 14.90 -3.03 -8.74
N PHE A 241 15.19 -3.17 -7.43
CA PHE A 241 16.46 -3.69 -6.94
C PHE A 241 16.51 -5.23 -6.86
N ILE A 242 15.38 -5.92 -7.07
CA ILE A 242 15.37 -7.37 -7.28
C ILE A 242 15.65 -7.69 -8.74
N ARG A 243 15.02 -6.98 -9.68
CA ARG A 243 15.11 -7.25 -11.13
C ARG A 243 16.27 -6.56 -11.84
N THR A 244 16.90 -5.55 -11.23
CA THR A 244 18.06 -4.85 -11.79
C THR A 244 19.15 -4.64 -10.74
N ILE A 245 20.39 -4.51 -11.19
CA ILE A 245 21.53 -4.30 -10.29
C ILE A 245 21.50 -2.90 -9.67
N ASN A 246 21.23 -1.88 -10.49
CA ASN A 246 21.34 -0.47 -10.10
C ASN A 246 20.00 0.20 -9.72
N GLY A 247 18.88 -0.51 -9.77
CA GLY A 247 17.55 0.05 -9.52
C GLY A 247 17.03 1.03 -10.58
N ALA A 248 17.83 1.35 -11.59
CA ALA A 248 17.48 2.32 -12.62
C ALA A 248 16.90 1.69 -13.91
N GLY A 249 16.66 0.39 -13.91
CA GLY A 249 16.10 -0.34 -15.06
C GLY A 249 17.04 -0.50 -16.25
N THR A 250 18.35 -0.28 -16.06
CA THR A 250 19.33 -0.32 -17.14
C THR A 250 20.35 -1.46 -17.06
N GLN A 251 20.37 -2.19 -15.96
CA GLN A 251 21.25 -3.34 -15.72
C GLN A 251 20.42 -4.48 -15.17
N ASP A 252 19.87 -5.29 -16.06
CA ASP A 252 19.00 -6.39 -15.68
C ASP A 252 19.71 -7.40 -14.78
N LEU A 253 18.96 -7.97 -13.85
CA LEU A 253 19.34 -9.08 -13.00
C LEU A 253 18.41 -10.28 -13.29
N PRO A 254 18.72 -11.13 -14.28
CA PRO A 254 17.84 -12.21 -14.73
C PRO A 254 17.46 -13.18 -13.60
N ASP A 255 18.38 -13.44 -12.67
CA ASP A 255 18.12 -14.29 -11.50
C ASP A 255 16.99 -13.71 -10.64
N GLY A 256 17.00 -12.38 -10.42
CA GLY A 256 15.96 -11.68 -9.67
C GLY A 256 14.63 -11.66 -10.41
N TRP A 257 14.63 -11.43 -11.74
CA TRP A 257 13.40 -11.50 -12.54
C TRP A 257 12.76 -12.87 -12.46
N SER A 258 13.55 -13.93 -12.67
CA SER A 258 13.06 -15.30 -12.58
C SER A 258 12.63 -15.71 -11.17
N LEU A 259 13.21 -15.10 -10.13
CA LEU A 259 12.74 -15.28 -8.75
C LEU A 259 11.33 -14.70 -8.59
N LEU A 260 11.09 -13.44 -9.03
CA LEU A 260 9.77 -12.80 -8.94
C LEU A 260 8.70 -13.62 -9.67
N GLN A 261 9.00 -14.11 -10.89
CA GLN A 261 8.12 -15.00 -11.63
C GLN A 261 7.77 -16.26 -10.83
N TRP A 262 8.78 -16.93 -10.30
CA TRP A 262 8.59 -18.16 -9.56
C TRP A 262 7.81 -17.96 -8.26
N LEU A 263 8.08 -16.89 -7.49
CA LEU A 263 7.32 -16.58 -6.28
C LEU A 263 5.85 -16.33 -6.59
N ASN A 264 5.55 -15.53 -7.62
CA ASN A 264 4.17 -15.23 -8.02
C ASN A 264 3.43 -16.49 -8.52
N ASP A 265 4.10 -17.35 -9.32
CA ASP A 265 3.52 -18.63 -9.76
C ASP A 265 3.20 -19.53 -8.56
N GLN A 266 4.12 -19.65 -7.58
CA GLN A 266 3.89 -20.46 -6.38
C GLN A 266 2.73 -19.93 -5.52
N VAL A 267 2.60 -18.59 -5.39
CA VAL A 267 1.46 -17.99 -4.69
C VAL A 267 0.16 -18.27 -5.43
N ALA A 268 0.12 -18.06 -6.74
CA ALA A 268 -1.07 -18.27 -7.55
C ALA A 268 -1.53 -19.74 -7.56
N GLU A 269 -0.57 -20.68 -7.61
CA GLU A 269 -0.85 -22.11 -7.63
C GLU A 269 -1.34 -22.65 -6.27
N LYS A 270 -0.66 -22.27 -5.18
CA LYS A 270 -0.93 -22.83 -3.85
C LYS A 270 -2.01 -22.07 -3.08
N TYR A 271 -2.15 -20.78 -3.31
CA TYR A 271 -3.07 -19.89 -2.59
C TYR A 271 -3.90 -19.04 -3.56
N PRO A 272 -4.73 -19.69 -4.41
CA PRO A 272 -5.56 -18.95 -5.36
C PRO A 272 -6.45 -17.93 -4.64
N GLY A 273 -6.47 -16.70 -5.16
CA GLY A 273 -7.19 -15.58 -4.55
C GLY A 273 -6.37 -14.73 -3.58
N ARG A 274 -5.13 -15.11 -3.25
CA ARG A 274 -4.17 -14.22 -2.59
C ARG A 274 -3.53 -13.29 -3.62
N ILE A 275 -3.17 -12.08 -3.20
CA ILE A 275 -2.65 -11.05 -4.10
C ILE A 275 -1.18 -10.74 -3.84
N THR A 276 -0.49 -10.34 -4.90
CA THR A 276 0.88 -9.84 -4.81
C THR A 276 0.95 -8.45 -5.44
N ILE A 277 1.62 -7.52 -4.79
CA ILE A 277 1.76 -6.13 -5.22
C ILE A 277 3.25 -5.81 -5.33
N ALA A 278 3.67 -5.24 -6.45
CA ALA A 278 5.04 -4.76 -6.63
C ALA A 278 5.16 -3.28 -6.25
N GLU A 279 6.22 -2.90 -5.55
CA GLU A 279 6.67 -1.52 -5.54
C GLU A 279 7.90 -1.43 -6.45
N ASP A 280 7.78 -0.71 -7.57
CA ASP A 280 8.86 -0.57 -8.55
C ASP A 280 9.12 0.89 -8.95
N LEU A 281 8.07 1.66 -9.13
CA LEU A 281 8.08 3.08 -9.47
C LEU A 281 8.82 3.44 -10.78
N GLN A 282 9.20 2.43 -11.60
CA GLN A 282 9.88 2.59 -12.89
C GLN A 282 8.93 2.37 -14.09
N HIS A 283 7.62 2.39 -13.85
CA HIS A 283 6.58 2.24 -14.89
C HIS A 283 6.71 0.97 -15.72
N ASN A 284 7.15 -0.13 -15.10
CA ASN A 284 7.40 -1.38 -15.81
C ASN A 284 6.11 -2.20 -15.95
N ARG A 285 5.50 -2.14 -17.13
CA ARG A 285 4.28 -2.91 -17.46
C ARG A 285 4.43 -4.43 -17.37
N TRP A 286 5.66 -4.95 -17.41
CA TRP A 286 5.90 -6.39 -17.35
C TRP A 286 5.74 -6.96 -15.94
N LEU A 287 5.68 -6.13 -14.91
CA LEU A 287 5.45 -6.60 -13.53
C LEU A 287 4.07 -7.24 -13.37
N THR A 288 3.03 -6.64 -13.96
CA THR A 288 1.64 -7.13 -13.86
C THR A 288 1.22 -8.00 -15.03
N LYS A 289 2.13 -8.29 -15.96
CA LYS A 289 1.86 -9.19 -17.07
C LYS A 289 2.04 -10.64 -16.64
N ASP A 290 1.22 -11.55 -17.20
CA ASP A 290 1.29 -12.97 -16.92
C ASP A 290 2.69 -13.55 -17.14
N VAL A 291 3.10 -14.48 -16.28
CA VAL A 291 4.39 -15.18 -16.37
C VAL A 291 4.52 -15.92 -17.69
N GLY A 292 3.46 -16.56 -18.18
CA GLY A 292 3.42 -17.22 -19.49
C GLY A 292 3.69 -16.29 -20.68
N ALA A 293 3.45 -14.98 -20.54
CA ALA A 293 3.78 -13.97 -21.52
C ALA A 293 5.19 -13.34 -21.30
N GLY A 294 5.93 -13.82 -20.29
CA GLY A 294 7.25 -13.29 -19.90
C GLY A 294 7.20 -12.20 -18.82
N GLY A 295 6.03 -11.87 -18.30
CA GLY A 295 5.85 -10.94 -17.19
C GLY A 295 6.23 -11.53 -15.84
N ALA A 296 6.19 -10.73 -14.78
CA ALA A 296 6.49 -11.18 -13.41
C ALA A 296 5.28 -11.74 -12.67
N GLY A 297 4.04 -11.50 -13.14
CA GLY A 297 2.81 -12.11 -12.62
C GLY A 297 2.23 -11.45 -11.36
N PHE A 298 2.63 -10.22 -11.02
CA PHE A 298 2.02 -9.49 -9.91
C PHE A 298 0.55 -9.13 -10.21
N SER A 299 -0.28 -9.13 -9.18
CA SER A 299 -1.69 -8.70 -9.29
C SER A 299 -1.80 -7.20 -9.57
N SER A 300 -0.85 -6.40 -9.07
CA SER A 300 -0.84 -4.95 -9.23
C SER A 300 0.55 -4.37 -8.89
N GLN A 301 0.74 -3.08 -9.14
CA GLN A 301 1.93 -2.35 -8.70
C GLN A 301 1.58 -0.96 -8.19
N TRP A 302 2.39 -0.40 -7.30
CA TRP A 302 2.27 0.99 -6.88
C TRP A 302 2.53 1.93 -8.05
N ASP A 303 1.72 2.98 -8.19
CA ASP A 303 1.70 3.78 -9.41
C ASP A 303 2.21 5.22 -9.22
N ALA A 304 3.47 5.43 -9.57
CA ALA A 304 4.07 6.76 -9.61
C ALA A 304 3.46 7.69 -10.68
N MET A 305 2.86 7.12 -11.76
CA MET A 305 2.17 7.90 -12.79
C MET A 305 0.88 8.52 -12.29
N PHE A 306 0.35 8.06 -11.15
CA PHE A 306 -0.79 8.66 -10.49
C PHE A 306 -0.39 9.59 -9.33
N VAL A 307 0.41 9.08 -8.38
CA VAL A 307 0.69 9.81 -7.13
C VAL A 307 1.38 11.14 -7.39
N HIS A 308 2.41 11.19 -8.23
CA HIS A 308 3.19 12.40 -8.42
C HIS A 308 2.40 13.53 -9.10
N PRO A 309 1.68 13.30 -10.24
CA PRO A 309 0.87 14.35 -10.84
C PRO A 309 -0.27 14.84 -9.95
N ILE A 310 -0.94 13.95 -9.20
CA ILE A 310 -2.03 14.34 -8.31
C ILE A 310 -1.51 15.15 -7.13
N ARG A 311 -0.42 14.71 -6.48
CA ARG A 311 0.23 15.50 -5.42
C ARG A 311 0.65 16.87 -5.94
N GLN A 312 1.33 16.94 -7.07
CA GLN A 312 1.75 18.20 -7.68
C GLN A 312 0.56 19.11 -7.96
N ALA A 313 -0.54 18.58 -8.49
CA ALA A 313 -1.74 19.37 -8.78
C ALA A 313 -2.34 20.03 -7.53
N VAL A 314 -2.34 19.35 -6.38
CA VAL A 314 -2.93 19.89 -5.15
C VAL A 314 -1.93 20.69 -4.29
N THR A 315 -0.63 20.43 -4.40
CA THR A 315 0.40 21.16 -3.63
C THR A 315 0.87 22.44 -4.32
N THR A 316 0.77 22.52 -5.67
CA THR A 316 1.12 23.73 -6.43
C THR A 316 0.34 24.95 -5.90
N PRO A 317 1.02 26.02 -5.44
CA PRO A 317 0.34 27.16 -4.81
C PRO A 317 -0.54 27.96 -5.78
N GLN A 318 -0.04 28.24 -6.98
CA GLN A 318 -0.72 29.04 -8.00
C GLN A 318 -1.57 28.14 -8.90
N ASP A 319 -2.85 28.48 -9.04
CA ASP A 319 -3.80 27.68 -9.80
C ASP A 319 -3.43 27.59 -11.28
N GLU A 320 -2.94 28.67 -11.88
CA GLU A 320 -2.50 28.74 -13.27
C GLU A 320 -1.38 27.76 -13.62
N ASN A 321 -0.57 27.37 -12.65
CA ASN A 321 0.56 26.44 -12.82
C ASN A 321 0.15 24.96 -12.69
N ARG A 322 -1.12 24.63 -12.42
CA ARG A 322 -1.61 23.26 -12.40
C ARG A 322 -1.83 22.74 -13.79
N SER A 323 -1.27 21.59 -14.09
CA SER A 323 -1.46 20.91 -15.38
C SER A 323 -2.64 19.95 -15.34
N LEU A 324 -3.75 20.32 -15.97
CA LEU A 324 -4.89 19.42 -16.16
C LEU A 324 -4.55 18.25 -17.11
N GLU A 325 -3.61 18.45 -18.03
CA GLU A 325 -3.13 17.37 -18.90
C GLU A 325 -2.43 16.29 -18.10
N ALA A 326 -1.57 16.66 -17.13
CA ALA A 326 -0.92 15.69 -16.24
C ALA A 326 -1.95 14.93 -15.38
N ILE A 327 -3.02 15.60 -14.92
CA ILE A 327 -4.12 14.97 -14.19
C ILE A 327 -4.88 13.99 -15.11
N ARG A 328 -5.21 14.40 -16.34
CA ARG A 328 -5.83 13.53 -17.35
C ARG A 328 -4.98 12.28 -17.59
N ASP A 329 -3.70 12.47 -17.81
CA ASP A 329 -2.77 11.37 -18.10
C ASP A 329 -2.68 10.41 -16.90
N ALA A 330 -2.66 10.93 -15.67
CA ALA A 330 -2.71 10.12 -14.44
C ALA A 330 -4.01 9.31 -14.33
N ILE A 331 -5.17 9.89 -14.67
CA ILE A 331 -6.47 9.19 -14.68
C ILE A 331 -6.49 8.11 -15.75
N CYS A 332 -6.01 8.40 -16.96
CA CYS A 332 -6.12 7.52 -18.12
C CYS A 332 -5.03 6.45 -18.20
N TYR A 333 -3.95 6.59 -17.43
CA TYR A 333 -2.81 5.67 -17.50
C TYR A 333 -3.20 4.23 -17.13
N ARG A 334 -2.62 3.26 -17.84
CA ARG A 334 -2.77 1.82 -17.59
C ARG A 334 -1.48 1.10 -17.93
N TYR A 335 -1.08 0.15 -17.11
CA TYR A 335 0.10 -0.66 -17.40
C TYR A 335 -0.14 -1.65 -18.55
N ASN A 336 -1.28 -2.31 -18.51
CA ASN A 336 -1.78 -3.20 -19.53
C ASN A 336 -3.22 -2.74 -19.88
N ASP A 337 -4.10 -3.62 -20.26
CA ASP A 337 -5.49 -3.26 -20.55
C ASP A 337 -6.39 -3.32 -19.32
N ASP A 338 -5.83 -3.58 -18.12
CA ASP A 338 -6.55 -3.61 -16.85
C ASP A 338 -6.39 -2.30 -16.07
N ALA A 339 -7.50 -1.72 -15.64
CA ALA A 339 -7.52 -0.50 -14.83
C ALA A 339 -7.04 -0.74 -13.39
N PHE A 340 -6.98 -1.99 -12.95
CA PHE A 340 -6.65 -2.39 -11.59
C PHE A 340 -5.25 -3.03 -11.46
N ASP A 341 -4.45 -3.01 -12.53
CA ASP A 341 -3.02 -3.33 -12.48
C ASP A 341 -2.19 -2.34 -11.65
N ARG A 342 -2.84 -1.39 -11.01
CA ARG A 342 -2.19 -0.32 -10.24
C ARG A 342 -2.88 -0.02 -8.92
N VAL A 343 -2.08 0.25 -7.89
CA VAL A 343 -2.50 0.86 -6.63
C VAL A 343 -2.25 2.36 -6.72
N ILE A 344 -3.31 3.17 -6.49
CA ILE A 344 -3.29 4.62 -6.62
C ILE A 344 -3.49 5.28 -5.25
N TYR A 345 -2.75 6.34 -5.00
CA TYR A 345 -2.73 7.02 -3.70
C TYR A 345 -2.23 8.46 -3.85
N SER A 346 -2.41 9.27 -2.82
CA SER A 346 -1.81 10.59 -2.69
C SER A 346 -0.81 10.67 -1.54
N GLU A 347 -0.85 9.73 -0.60
CA GLU A 347 0.12 9.54 0.47
C GLU A 347 0.47 8.06 0.64
N SER A 348 1.73 7.77 0.93
CA SER A 348 2.26 6.52 1.46
C SER A 348 3.34 6.87 2.49
N HIS A 349 3.84 5.88 3.23
CA HIS A 349 4.95 6.12 4.16
C HIS A 349 6.14 6.82 3.49
N ASP A 350 6.42 6.50 2.22
CA ASP A 350 7.56 7.03 1.44
C ASP A 350 7.26 8.42 0.84
N GLU A 351 6.03 8.66 0.40
CA GLU A 351 5.60 9.96 -0.15
C GLU A 351 5.45 11.06 0.90
N VAL A 352 5.47 10.73 2.18
CA VAL A 352 5.37 11.69 3.29
C VAL A 352 6.59 11.66 4.22
N ALA A 353 7.74 11.23 3.68
CA ALA A 353 9.04 11.18 4.35
C ALA A 353 10.16 11.49 3.37
N ASN A 354 11.43 11.29 3.77
CA ASN A 354 12.60 11.45 2.90
C ASN A 354 12.70 12.84 2.24
N GLY A 355 12.34 13.90 2.98
CA GLY A 355 12.35 15.28 2.50
C GLY A 355 11.03 15.76 1.93
N LYS A 356 9.99 14.90 1.95
CA LYS A 356 8.60 15.24 1.64
C LYS A 356 7.77 15.28 2.92
N GLU A 357 6.59 15.89 2.85
CA GLU A 357 5.67 16.03 3.98
C GLU A 357 4.27 15.50 3.63
N ARG A 358 3.40 15.42 4.62
CA ARG A 358 1.97 15.15 4.43
C ARG A 358 1.36 16.18 3.48
N VAL A 359 0.40 15.78 2.68
CA VAL A 359 -0.26 16.66 1.69
C VAL A 359 -0.77 17.96 2.31
N PRO A 360 -1.47 17.97 3.46
CA PRO A 360 -1.89 19.23 4.08
C PRO A 360 -0.71 20.15 4.45
N GLN A 361 0.40 19.58 4.89
CA GLN A 361 1.61 20.31 5.26
C GLN A 361 2.31 20.92 4.03
N GLU A 362 2.42 20.17 2.94
CA GLU A 362 2.99 20.68 1.68
C GLU A 362 2.10 21.77 1.04
N ILE A 363 0.76 21.67 1.15
CA ILE A 363 -0.16 22.68 0.65
C ILE A 363 0.00 24.00 1.39
N SER A 364 0.08 23.95 2.70
CA SER A 364 0.14 25.15 3.56
C SER A 364 1.07 24.91 4.76
N PRO A 365 2.39 25.10 4.59
CA PRO A 365 3.38 24.79 5.64
C PRO A 365 3.14 25.53 6.95
N ASN A 366 2.58 26.75 6.89
CA ASN A 366 2.31 27.59 8.06
C ASN A 366 0.92 27.40 8.66
N ASP A 367 0.02 26.71 7.92
CA ASP A 367 -1.36 26.48 8.35
C ASP A 367 -1.90 25.16 7.74
N PRO A 368 -1.33 23.99 8.12
CA PRO A 368 -1.72 22.68 7.55
C PRO A 368 -3.14 22.25 7.93
N LYS A 369 -3.78 22.96 8.85
CA LYS A 369 -5.19 22.79 9.24
C LYS A 369 -6.14 23.81 8.62
N GLY A 370 -5.60 24.75 7.85
CA GLY A 370 -6.34 25.85 7.23
C GLY A 370 -7.23 25.41 6.07
N TRP A 371 -8.04 26.33 5.60
CA TRP A 371 -9.01 26.08 4.54
C TRP A 371 -8.38 25.51 3.26
N TYR A 372 -7.27 26.09 2.79
CA TYR A 372 -6.58 25.60 1.58
C TYR A 372 -6.06 24.16 1.74
N ALA A 373 -5.48 23.86 2.90
CA ALA A 373 -4.99 22.52 3.21
C ALA A 373 -6.13 21.50 3.18
N ARG A 374 -7.25 21.79 3.87
CA ARG A 374 -8.43 20.91 3.89
C ARG A 374 -9.06 20.74 2.51
N LYS A 375 -9.29 21.84 1.77
CA LYS A 375 -9.94 21.80 0.45
C LYS A 375 -9.13 21.02 -0.57
N ARG A 376 -7.83 21.26 -0.64
CA ARG A 376 -6.99 20.61 -1.65
C ARG A 376 -6.59 19.18 -1.27
N SER A 377 -6.47 18.86 0.03
CA SER A 377 -6.30 17.46 0.48
C SER A 377 -7.54 16.63 0.20
N THR A 378 -8.74 17.16 0.43
CA THR A 378 -9.99 16.45 0.11
C THR A 378 -10.24 16.33 -1.40
N LEU A 379 -9.76 17.30 -2.19
CA LEU A 379 -9.74 17.20 -3.66
C LEU A 379 -8.85 16.02 -4.11
N ALA A 380 -7.62 15.90 -3.55
CA ALA A 380 -6.74 14.75 -3.83
C ALA A 380 -7.39 13.42 -3.44
N ALA A 381 -8.01 13.34 -2.27
CA ALA A 381 -8.75 12.16 -1.82
C ALA A 381 -9.85 11.78 -2.81
N ALA A 382 -10.67 12.76 -3.24
CA ALA A 382 -11.74 12.50 -4.21
C ALA A 382 -11.19 11.97 -5.55
N MET A 383 -10.03 12.46 -6.00
CA MET A 383 -9.38 11.92 -7.21
C MET A 383 -8.92 10.47 -7.01
N VAL A 384 -8.33 10.13 -5.86
CA VAL A 384 -7.91 8.75 -5.54
C VAL A 384 -9.11 7.78 -5.57
N PHE A 385 -10.24 8.17 -4.99
CA PHE A 385 -11.41 7.27 -4.89
C PHE A 385 -12.29 7.23 -6.15
N THR A 386 -12.15 8.19 -7.08
CA THR A 386 -12.95 8.23 -8.31
C THR A 386 -12.19 7.82 -9.56
N ALA A 387 -10.87 7.92 -9.58
CA ALA A 387 -10.04 7.44 -10.68
C ALA A 387 -10.00 5.89 -10.75
N PRO A 388 -9.67 5.31 -11.95
CA PRO A 388 -9.46 3.87 -12.06
C PRO A 388 -8.16 3.44 -11.36
N GLY A 389 -8.21 2.34 -10.63
CA GLY A 389 -7.11 1.79 -9.82
C GLY A 389 -7.60 1.29 -8.46
N ILE A 390 -6.71 0.66 -7.71
CA ILE A 390 -6.97 0.24 -6.33
C ILE A 390 -6.60 1.40 -5.41
N PRO A 391 -7.55 2.06 -4.73
CA PRO A 391 -7.25 3.19 -3.87
C PRO A 391 -6.55 2.75 -2.58
N MET A 392 -5.50 3.48 -2.22
CA MET A 392 -4.80 3.34 -0.95
C MET A 392 -4.72 4.69 -0.24
N ILE A 393 -4.82 4.67 1.09
CA ILE A 393 -4.58 5.81 1.97
C ILE A 393 -3.58 5.42 3.06
N PHE A 394 -2.80 6.39 3.53
CA PHE A 394 -1.82 6.19 4.59
C PHE A 394 -2.39 6.61 5.94
N GLN A 395 -1.98 5.93 7.03
CA GLN A 395 -2.45 6.18 8.40
C GLN A 395 -2.55 7.66 8.75
N GLY A 396 -3.72 8.08 9.23
CA GLY A 396 -4.00 9.46 9.64
C GLY A 396 -4.36 10.41 8.49
N GLN A 397 -4.28 9.98 7.24
CA GLN A 397 -4.64 10.82 6.09
C GLN A 397 -6.11 11.25 6.13
N GLU A 398 -6.99 10.40 6.63
CA GLU A 398 -8.44 10.64 6.72
C GLU A 398 -8.84 11.71 7.74
N PHE A 399 -7.92 12.10 8.62
CA PHE A 399 -8.09 13.22 9.55
C PHE A 399 -6.96 14.26 9.46
N LEU A 400 -6.33 14.37 8.27
CA LEU A 400 -5.36 15.41 7.92
C LEU A 400 -4.13 15.44 8.85
N GLU A 401 -3.56 14.27 9.17
CA GLU A 401 -2.28 14.21 9.89
C GLU A 401 -1.27 15.12 9.20
N GLY A 402 -0.52 15.91 10.00
CA GLY A 402 0.44 16.89 9.50
C GLY A 402 1.89 16.45 9.62
N GLY A 403 2.83 17.35 9.25
CA GLY A 403 4.26 17.11 9.31
C GLY A 403 4.73 16.05 8.32
N TRP A 404 5.65 15.19 8.77
CA TRP A 404 6.21 14.10 7.98
C TRP A 404 6.31 12.82 8.81
N PHE A 405 6.28 11.66 8.13
CA PHE A 405 6.28 10.36 8.80
C PHE A 405 7.64 10.05 9.45
N ARG A 406 7.59 9.62 10.71
CA ARG A 406 8.72 9.13 11.50
C ARG A 406 8.26 7.94 12.33
N ASP A 407 9.11 6.93 12.46
CA ASP A 407 8.90 5.73 13.28
C ASP A 407 8.89 6.00 14.80
N THR A 408 9.15 7.24 15.19
CA THR A 408 9.19 7.71 16.60
C THR A 408 8.05 8.64 16.96
N VAL A 409 7.15 8.95 16.03
CA VAL A 409 6.04 9.89 16.24
C VAL A 409 4.71 9.20 15.98
N PRO A 410 3.91 8.98 17.02
CA PRO A 410 2.61 8.36 16.89
C PRO A 410 1.63 9.23 16.12
N VAL A 411 0.68 8.58 15.45
CA VAL A 411 -0.48 9.23 14.85
C VAL A 411 -1.27 9.99 15.90
N ASN A 412 -1.60 11.25 15.61
CA ASN A 412 -2.37 12.09 16.51
C ASN A 412 -3.88 11.82 16.39
N TRP A 413 -4.37 10.87 17.16
CA TRP A 413 -5.78 10.49 17.16
C TRP A 413 -6.77 11.58 17.64
N ASP A 414 -6.30 12.64 18.29
CA ASP A 414 -7.16 13.78 18.66
C ASP A 414 -7.68 14.50 17.41
N GLN A 415 -6.92 14.49 16.33
CA GLN A 415 -7.34 15.04 15.04
C GLN A 415 -8.53 14.28 14.42
N ASN A 416 -8.71 13.00 14.73
CA ASN A 416 -9.91 12.25 14.33
C ASN A 416 -11.21 12.85 14.92
N VAL A 417 -11.13 13.46 16.10
CA VAL A 417 -12.25 14.18 16.72
C VAL A 417 -12.37 15.59 16.12
N GLU A 418 -11.27 16.30 15.99
CA GLU A 418 -11.19 17.65 15.41
C GLU A 418 -11.72 17.66 13.96
N PHE A 419 -11.29 16.71 13.13
CA PHE A 419 -11.65 16.62 11.72
C PHE A 419 -12.68 15.52 11.42
N HIS A 420 -13.59 15.23 12.35
CA HIS A 420 -14.62 14.20 12.17
C HIS A 420 -15.45 14.35 10.88
N GLY A 421 -15.62 15.59 10.39
CA GLY A 421 -16.29 15.88 9.13
C GLY A 421 -15.45 15.41 7.92
N ILE A 422 -14.12 15.57 7.97
CA ILE A 422 -13.22 15.08 6.93
C ILE A 422 -13.20 13.53 6.94
N VAL A 423 -13.16 12.91 8.12
CA VAL A 423 -13.32 11.45 8.25
C VAL A 423 -14.63 10.97 7.60
N ARG A 424 -15.72 11.74 7.78
CA ARG A 424 -16.98 11.47 7.09
C ARG A 424 -16.83 11.56 5.57
N LEU A 425 -16.11 12.55 5.05
CA LEU A 425 -15.85 12.71 3.62
C LEU A 425 -15.15 11.47 3.05
N TYR A 426 -14.08 11.00 3.71
CA TYR A 426 -13.38 9.77 3.31
C TYR A 426 -14.30 8.54 3.34
N ARG A 427 -15.11 8.40 4.39
CA ARG A 427 -16.10 7.32 4.49
C ARG A 427 -17.10 7.36 3.34
N ASP A 428 -17.60 8.54 2.98
CA ASP A 428 -18.57 8.72 1.91
C ASP A 428 -17.94 8.42 0.53
N LEU A 429 -16.67 8.83 0.32
CA LEU A 429 -15.89 8.46 -0.88
C LEU A 429 -15.67 6.94 -0.98
N ILE A 430 -15.29 6.29 0.10
CA ILE A 430 -15.12 4.82 0.14
C ILE A 430 -16.44 4.11 -0.15
N ARG A 431 -17.55 4.60 0.42
CA ARG A 431 -18.90 4.07 0.17
C ARG A 431 -19.29 4.14 -1.30
N LEU A 432 -19.02 5.28 -1.96
CA LEU A 432 -19.22 5.45 -3.40
C LEU A 432 -18.33 4.50 -4.20
N ARG A 433 -17.01 4.48 -3.88
CA ARG A 433 -16.02 3.65 -4.58
C ARG A 433 -16.38 2.16 -4.54
N LEU A 434 -16.94 1.70 -3.44
CA LEU A 434 -17.37 0.32 -3.24
C LEU A 434 -18.83 0.06 -3.66
N ASN A 435 -19.47 1.03 -4.31
CA ASN A 435 -20.87 0.93 -4.75
C ASN A 435 -21.83 0.42 -3.65
N ARG A 436 -21.63 0.84 -2.40
CA ARG A 436 -22.43 0.33 -1.27
C ARG A 436 -23.92 0.66 -1.36
N ASP A 437 -24.27 1.71 -2.09
CA ASP A 437 -25.65 2.15 -2.30
C ASP A 437 -26.27 1.60 -3.60
N GLY A 438 -25.49 0.90 -4.43
CA GLY A 438 -25.96 0.30 -5.67
C GLY A 438 -26.14 1.27 -6.85
N PHE A 439 -25.55 2.49 -6.79
CA PHE A 439 -25.73 3.53 -7.80
C PHE A 439 -24.45 4.03 -8.47
N THR A 440 -23.30 3.49 -8.12
CA THR A 440 -21.98 3.97 -8.57
C THR A 440 -21.06 2.83 -9.02
N ARG A 441 -21.64 1.78 -9.61
CA ARG A 441 -20.90 0.58 -10.04
C ARG A 441 -19.71 0.92 -10.94
N GLY A 442 -19.83 1.92 -11.78
CA GLY A 442 -18.77 2.36 -12.69
C GLY A 442 -17.47 2.75 -11.98
N LEU A 443 -17.50 3.16 -10.69
CA LEU A 443 -16.27 3.41 -9.95
C LEU A 443 -15.44 2.15 -9.69
N CYS A 444 -16.07 0.96 -9.69
CA CYS A 444 -15.40 -0.34 -9.67
C CYS A 444 -15.17 -0.89 -11.10
N GLY A 445 -15.56 -0.15 -12.13
CA GLY A 445 -15.49 -0.57 -13.53
C GLY A 445 -14.13 -0.34 -14.17
N GLN A 446 -13.92 -1.04 -15.28
CA GLN A 446 -12.69 -0.97 -16.06
C GLN A 446 -12.56 0.32 -16.89
N PHE A 447 -13.69 0.94 -17.25
CA PHE A 447 -13.67 1.97 -18.28
C PHE A 447 -13.66 3.38 -17.72
N THR A 448 -12.88 4.25 -18.38
CA THR A 448 -12.84 5.69 -18.09
C THR A 448 -12.60 6.48 -19.37
N GLN A 449 -13.20 7.65 -19.44
CA GLN A 449 -12.95 8.62 -20.49
C GLN A 449 -12.93 10.01 -19.88
N VAL A 450 -11.77 10.68 -19.95
CA VAL A 450 -11.69 12.12 -19.70
C VAL A 450 -12.13 12.82 -20.98
N TYR A 451 -13.27 13.50 -20.93
CA TYR A 451 -13.89 14.10 -22.12
C TYR A 451 -13.95 15.63 -22.05
N HIS A 452 -13.82 16.21 -20.85
CA HIS A 452 -13.79 17.64 -20.65
C HIS A 452 -12.50 18.08 -19.94
N LEU A 453 -11.82 19.06 -20.50
CA LEU A 453 -10.61 19.64 -19.95
C LEU A 453 -10.53 21.12 -20.32
N HIS A 454 -10.71 22.01 -19.31
CA HIS A 454 -10.68 23.45 -19.51
C HIS A 454 -9.55 24.07 -18.68
N ASP A 455 -8.41 24.27 -19.30
CA ASP A 455 -7.19 24.64 -18.57
C ASP A 455 -7.23 26.05 -17.95
N GLU A 456 -7.92 27.03 -18.56
CA GLU A 456 -8.06 28.37 -17.98
C GLU A 456 -8.91 28.38 -16.70
N ARG A 457 -9.96 27.56 -16.64
CA ARG A 457 -10.86 27.45 -15.46
C ARG A 457 -10.49 26.29 -14.54
N LYS A 458 -9.48 25.52 -14.90
CA LYS A 458 -9.00 24.34 -14.16
C LYS A 458 -10.12 23.35 -13.80
N VAL A 459 -11.03 23.11 -14.76
CA VAL A 459 -12.12 22.15 -14.64
C VAL A 459 -11.83 20.94 -15.52
N ILE A 460 -11.97 19.74 -14.94
CA ILE A 460 -11.86 18.47 -15.63
C ILE A 460 -13.10 17.62 -15.35
N ALA A 461 -13.61 16.91 -16.37
CA ALA A 461 -14.66 15.93 -16.18
C ALA A 461 -14.32 14.61 -16.87
N PHE A 462 -14.71 13.52 -16.21
CA PHE A 462 -14.51 12.17 -16.74
C PHE A 462 -15.69 11.26 -16.41
N HIS A 463 -15.94 10.34 -17.32
CA HIS A 463 -16.94 9.28 -17.22
C HIS A 463 -16.29 7.98 -16.75
N ARG A 464 -16.94 7.27 -15.83
CA ARG A 464 -16.57 5.94 -15.34
C ARG A 464 -17.72 4.99 -15.54
N TRP A 465 -17.44 3.77 -16.04
CA TRP A 465 -18.44 2.72 -16.20
C TRP A 465 -17.80 1.32 -16.19
N ASP A 466 -18.64 0.33 -15.91
CA ASP A 466 -18.33 -1.10 -16.03
C ASP A 466 -19.04 -1.68 -17.28
N LYS A 467 -20.35 -1.61 -17.30
CA LYS A 467 -21.22 -2.06 -18.41
C LYS A 467 -22.01 -0.93 -19.05
N GLY A 468 -22.08 0.20 -18.36
CA GLY A 468 -22.86 1.37 -18.75
C GLY A 468 -24.34 1.28 -18.38
N GLY A 469 -25.01 2.42 -18.37
CA GLY A 469 -26.42 2.56 -18.05
C GLY A 469 -26.72 2.94 -16.60
N ALA A 470 -28.00 2.89 -16.25
CA ALA A 470 -28.48 3.28 -14.93
C ALA A 470 -27.81 2.47 -13.81
N ALA A 471 -27.46 3.14 -12.71
CA ALA A 471 -26.73 2.61 -11.55
C ALA A 471 -25.27 2.21 -11.82
N ASP A 472 -24.78 2.37 -13.05
CA ASP A 472 -23.41 2.09 -13.44
C ASP A 472 -22.69 3.36 -13.91
N ASP A 473 -23.24 4.10 -14.86
CA ASP A 473 -22.62 5.33 -15.37
C ASP A 473 -22.40 6.36 -14.26
N VAL A 474 -21.14 6.80 -14.11
CA VAL A 474 -20.74 7.82 -13.15
C VAL A 474 -19.99 8.93 -13.86
N VAL A 475 -20.42 10.17 -13.68
CA VAL A 475 -19.71 11.37 -14.14
C VAL A 475 -19.08 12.07 -12.94
N VAL A 476 -17.78 12.30 -13.02
CA VAL A 476 -17.00 13.02 -12.02
C VAL A 476 -16.56 14.35 -12.61
N VAL A 477 -16.83 15.44 -11.89
CA VAL A 477 -16.43 16.79 -12.30
C VAL A 477 -15.60 17.41 -11.18
N ALA A 478 -14.38 17.83 -11.49
CA ALA A 478 -13.46 18.41 -10.51
C ALA A 478 -13.02 19.81 -10.90
N ASN A 479 -13.11 20.72 -9.94
CA ASN A 479 -12.61 22.09 -10.02
C ASN A 479 -11.31 22.23 -9.23
N PHE A 480 -10.21 22.46 -9.93
CA PHE A 480 -8.87 22.67 -9.36
C PHE A 480 -8.55 24.17 -9.17
N PHE A 481 -9.57 25.05 -9.23
CA PHE A 481 -9.44 26.50 -9.13
C PHE A 481 -10.06 27.02 -7.84
N ARG A 482 -9.53 28.15 -7.35
CA ARG A 482 -9.99 28.83 -6.12
C ARG A 482 -11.36 29.49 -6.26
N GLU A 483 -11.85 29.66 -7.48
CA GLU A 483 -13.16 30.29 -7.72
C GLU A 483 -14.22 29.24 -8.04
N ALA A 484 -15.44 29.50 -7.58
CA ALA A 484 -16.58 28.68 -7.94
C ALA A 484 -16.92 28.83 -9.43
N GLN A 485 -17.55 27.82 -10.00
CA GLN A 485 -18.01 27.79 -11.39
C GLN A 485 -19.52 27.58 -11.40
N ASP A 486 -20.30 28.65 -11.64
CA ASP A 486 -21.75 28.61 -11.68
C ASP A 486 -22.27 28.39 -13.09
N GLY A 487 -23.32 27.54 -13.21
CA GLY A 487 -23.95 27.24 -14.48
C GLY A 487 -22.99 26.72 -15.56
N TYR A 488 -21.98 25.98 -15.12
CA TYR A 488 -20.91 25.49 -15.98
C TYR A 488 -21.39 24.32 -16.83
N VAL A 489 -21.43 24.49 -18.13
CA VAL A 489 -21.98 23.49 -19.07
C VAL A 489 -20.93 22.45 -19.41
N ILE A 490 -21.28 21.15 -19.27
CA ILE A 490 -20.47 19.99 -19.67
C ILE A 490 -21.31 18.95 -20.38
N GLY A 491 -20.65 18.05 -21.12
CA GLY A 491 -21.28 16.90 -21.76
C GLY A 491 -21.68 15.80 -20.79
N PHE A 492 -22.72 15.04 -21.16
CA PHE A 492 -23.15 13.84 -20.44
C PHE A 492 -23.36 12.65 -21.41
N PRO A 493 -23.03 11.41 -21.00
CA PRO A 493 -23.09 10.26 -21.91
C PRO A 493 -24.52 9.78 -22.21
N ALA A 494 -25.49 10.07 -21.35
CA ALA A 494 -26.88 9.66 -21.51
C ALA A 494 -27.87 10.75 -21.08
N ALA A 495 -29.08 10.72 -21.66
CA ALA A 495 -30.21 11.55 -21.23
C ALA A 495 -30.73 11.09 -19.87
N GLY A 496 -31.41 11.97 -19.18
CA GLY A 496 -32.12 11.64 -17.95
C GLY A 496 -31.70 12.47 -16.74
N VAL A 497 -32.17 12.02 -15.57
CA VAL A 497 -31.88 12.67 -14.31
C VAL A 497 -30.61 12.10 -13.71
N TRP A 498 -29.56 12.89 -13.70
CA TRP A 498 -28.30 12.56 -13.04
C TRP A 498 -28.35 13.03 -11.60
N ARG A 499 -28.29 12.08 -10.68
CA ARG A 499 -28.36 12.36 -9.24
C ARG A 499 -26.99 12.76 -8.71
N LEU A 500 -26.95 13.86 -7.98
CA LEU A 500 -25.76 14.27 -7.22
C LEU A 500 -25.53 13.30 -6.05
N ARG A 501 -24.47 12.51 -6.12
CA ARG A 501 -24.12 11.52 -5.08
C ARG A 501 -23.12 12.06 -4.08
N PHE A 502 -22.32 13.02 -4.51
CA PHE A 502 -21.26 13.60 -3.66
C PHE A 502 -20.94 15.02 -4.09
N ASN A 503 -20.75 15.88 -3.10
CA ASN A 503 -20.21 17.22 -3.25
C ASN A 503 -19.16 17.44 -2.16
N SER A 504 -17.87 17.48 -2.52
CA SER A 504 -16.79 17.65 -1.53
C SER A 504 -16.78 19.02 -0.84
N ASP A 505 -17.56 20.00 -1.34
CA ASP A 505 -17.73 21.31 -0.72
C ASP A 505 -18.88 21.37 0.30
N TRP A 506 -19.47 20.23 0.64
CA TRP A 506 -20.58 20.22 1.59
C TRP A 506 -20.14 20.65 3.00
N GLN A 507 -20.87 21.59 3.58
CA GLN A 507 -20.61 22.14 4.92
C GLN A 507 -20.61 21.08 6.03
N GLY A 508 -21.24 19.92 5.80
CA GLY A 508 -21.18 18.78 6.73
C GLY A 508 -19.82 18.11 6.83
N TYR A 509 -18.86 18.45 5.97
CA TYR A 509 -17.48 17.96 6.01
C TYR A 509 -16.53 18.94 6.73
N SER A 510 -16.82 20.23 6.67
CA SER A 510 -16.11 21.27 7.42
C SER A 510 -16.98 22.53 7.48
N ASP A 511 -17.04 23.16 8.64
CA ASP A 511 -17.93 24.32 8.89
C ASP A 511 -17.69 25.51 7.96
N ASP A 512 -16.48 25.65 7.42
CA ASP A 512 -16.07 26.68 6.47
C ASP A 512 -16.12 26.26 5.00
N PHE A 513 -16.59 25.03 4.70
CA PHE A 513 -16.97 24.65 3.35
C PHE A 513 -18.32 25.31 3.03
N GLN A 514 -18.46 25.79 1.79
CA GLN A 514 -19.54 26.73 1.48
C GLN A 514 -20.86 26.03 1.11
N SER A 515 -20.88 24.73 0.95
CA SER A 515 -22.02 24.00 0.36
C SER A 515 -22.48 24.66 -0.94
N HIS A 516 -21.50 24.99 -1.81
CA HIS A 516 -21.81 25.67 -3.06
C HIS A 516 -23.00 24.99 -3.75
N PRO A 517 -24.03 25.77 -4.17
CA PRO A 517 -25.29 25.21 -4.65
C PRO A 517 -25.07 24.21 -5.81
N SER A 518 -25.28 22.97 -5.53
CA SER A 518 -25.20 21.86 -6.50
C SER A 518 -26.40 20.96 -6.26
N SER A 519 -27.00 20.45 -7.31
CA SER A 519 -28.23 19.64 -7.25
C SER A 519 -28.21 18.53 -8.29
N ASP A 520 -29.22 17.66 -8.22
CA ASP A 520 -29.56 16.78 -9.34
C ASP A 520 -29.78 17.60 -10.61
N ILE A 521 -29.38 17.07 -11.74
CA ILE A 521 -29.47 17.72 -13.04
C ILE A 521 -30.24 16.86 -14.02
N VAL A 522 -30.81 17.49 -15.05
CA VAL A 522 -31.40 16.81 -16.21
C VAL A 522 -30.49 17.03 -17.40
N ALA A 523 -29.94 15.94 -17.95
CA ALA A 523 -29.15 16.01 -19.17
C ALA A 523 -30.09 16.08 -20.40
N GLU A 524 -29.97 17.17 -21.16
CA GLU A 524 -30.77 17.49 -22.33
C GLU A 524 -30.02 17.13 -23.62
N ALA A 525 -30.76 16.89 -24.70
CA ALA A 525 -30.17 16.57 -25.99
C ALA A 525 -29.43 17.78 -26.57
N GLY A 526 -28.17 17.58 -26.93
CA GLY A 526 -27.29 18.58 -27.52
C GLY A 526 -25.83 18.14 -27.41
N GLU A 527 -25.10 18.21 -28.50
CA GLU A 527 -23.70 17.81 -28.54
C GLU A 527 -22.81 18.79 -27.76
N THR A 528 -22.09 18.27 -26.73
CA THR A 528 -21.14 19.05 -25.93
C THR A 528 -20.01 18.12 -25.50
N ASP A 529 -18.76 18.56 -25.64
CA ASP A 529 -17.55 17.78 -25.28
C ASP A 529 -17.47 16.42 -26.02
N GLY A 530 -18.06 16.31 -27.22
CA GLY A 530 -18.15 15.05 -27.96
C GLY A 530 -19.16 14.02 -27.41
N LEU A 531 -20.01 14.45 -26.47
CA LEU A 531 -21.09 13.63 -25.90
C LEU A 531 -22.46 14.15 -26.39
N PRO A 532 -23.48 13.24 -26.50
CA PRO A 532 -24.76 13.58 -27.13
C PRO A 532 -25.73 14.39 -26.26
N PHE A 533 -25.43 14.55 -24.97
CA PHE A 533 -26.25 15.31 -24.03
C PHE A 533 -25.39 16.31 -23.26
N TYR A 534 -26.02 17.32 -22.68
CA TYR A 534 -25.36 18.31 -21.85
C TYR A 534 -26.21 18.71 -20.63
N ALA A 535 -25.55 19.24 -19.61
CA ALA A 535 -26.21 19.89 -18.49
C ALA A 535 -25.32 20.98 -17.89
N ALA A 536 -25.94 21.92 -17.18
CA ALA A 536 -25.23 22.90 -16.38
C ALA A 536 -25.01 22.38 -14.94
N VAL A 537 -23.78 22.41 -14.46
CA VAL A 537 -23.37 22.08 -13.10
C VAL A 537 -22.84 23.32 -12.38
N SER A 538 -22.85 23.32 -11.05
CA SER A 538 -22.24 24.38 -10.25
C SER A 538 -21.23 23.76 -9.29
N LEU A 539 -19.98 24.19 -9.39
CA LEU A 539 -18.85 23.65 -8.62
C LEU A 539 -18.33 24.66 -7.62
N GLY A 540 -18.15 24.28 -6.38
CA GLY A 540 -17.43 25.07 -5.39
C GLY A 540 -15.93 25.16 -5.70
N PRO A 541 -15.20 26.05 -5.01
CA PRO A 541 -13.74 26.12 -5.15
C PRO A 541 -13.08 24.80 -4.69
N TYR A 542 -12.06 24.35 -5.41
CA TYR A 542 -11.32 23.11 -5.09
C TYR A 542 -12.26 21.97 -4.68
N SER A 543 -13.20 21.62 -5.53
CA SER A 543 -14.23 20.65 -5.21
C SER A 543 -14.44 19.59 -6.31
N VAL A 544 -15.06 18.50 -5.89
CA VAL A 544 -15.47 17.40 -6.78
C VAL A 544 -16.95 17.15 -6.60
N LEU A 545 -17.66 17.01 -7.71
CA LEU A 545 -19.01 16.49 -7.78
C LEU A 545 -18.99 15.10 -8.41
N VAL A 546 -19.78 14.19 -7.88
CA VAL A 546 -20.00 12.87 -8.45
C VAL A 546 -21.49 12.71 -8.75
N TYR A 547 -21.79 12.47 -10.01
CA TYR A 547 -23.14 12.19 -10.50
C TYR A 547 -23.27 10.75 -10.94
N SER A 548 -24.44 10.14 -10.75
CA SER A 548 -24.82 8.87 -11.38
C SER A 548 -26.21 8.93 -11.96
N LEU A 549 -26.43 8.15 -13.02
CA LEU A 549 -27.71 8.04 -13.70
C LEU A 549 -28.69 7.15 -12.94
#